data_35f34f23b4ebc7db010d82bc8f6b58d0
#
_entry.id   35f34f23b4ebc7db010d82bc8f6b58d0
#
_cell.length_a   1.000
_cell.length_b   1.000
_cell.length_c   1.000
_cell.angle_alpha   90.00
_cell.angle_beta   90.00
_cell.angle_gamma   90.00
#
_symmetry.space_group_name_H-M   'P 1'
#
loop_
_entity.id
_entity.type
_entity.pdbx_description
1 polymer ?
#
loop_
_entity_poly.entity_id
_entity_poly.type
_entity_poly.pdbx_seq_one_letter_code
_entity_poly.pdbx_strand_id
1 'polypeptide(L)'
;FEVCRGEIFGFLGANGAGKTTAMRMLCGLSYPSSGTGEVAGCDINGQAEYIKRKIGYMSQKFSLYGNLTVDENLRLFSTIYGMDKQSFREASERIYKQLEMTDMRKSMVKSLPIGWKQKLAFAAATIHHPEIVFLDEPTGGVDPVNRRRFWELIYRAASEGMTVFVTTHYLDEAEYCNRVSIMVDGRISALDTPAELKKEYNVTTMDEVFCIVAKDAIRGE
;
A
#
# COMPACT_ATOMS: atom_id res chain seq x y z
N PHE A 1 -5.92 -8.23 -14.51
CA PHE A 1 -6.23 -6.78 -14.36
C PHE A 1 -4.99 -5.94 -14.66
N GLU A 2 -5.19 -4.67 -14.92
CA GLU A 2 -4.14 -3.69 -15.17
C GLU A 2 -4.33 -2.49 -14.24
N VAL A 3 -3.22 -1.90 -13.76
CA VAL A 3 -3.21 -0.69 -12.93
C VAL A 3 -2.43 0.39 -13.65
N CYS A 4 -3.03 1.57 -13.80
CA CYS A 4 -2.44 2.68 -14.52
C CYS A 4 -1.40 3.41 -13.67
N ARG A 5 -0.44 4.07 -14.34
CA ARG A 5 0.57 4.87 -13.64
C ARG A 5 -0.08 6.07 -12.93
N GLY A 6 0.30 6.29 -11.67
CA GLY A 6 -0.26 7.37 -10.83
C GLY A 6 -1.65 7.07 -10.28
N GLU A 7 -2.15 5.85 -10.48
CA GLU A 7 -3.45 5.40 -9.97
C GLU A 7 -3.34 4.98 -8.50
N ILE A 8 -4.37 5.27 -7.72
CA ILE A 8 -4.61 4.67 -6.42
C ILE A 8 -5.57 3.50 -6.62
N PHE A 9 -5.05 2.29 -6.53
CA PHE A 9 -5.80 1.06 -6.77
C PHE A 9 -6.06 0.33 -5.44
N GLY A 10 -7.35 0.15 -5.13
CA GLY A 10 -7.80 -0.55 -3.93
C GLY A 10 -7.97 -2.06 -4.18
N PHE A 11 -7.42 -2.88 -3.29
CA PHE A 11 -7.57 -4.33 -3.33
C PHE A 11 -8.35 -4.79 -2.11
N LEU A 12 -9.67 -4.90 -2.28
CA LEU A 12 -10.64 -5.15 -1.22
C LEU A 12 -10.92 -6.65 -1.05
N GLY A 13 -11.34 -7.03 0.13
CA GLY A 13 -11.77 -8.39 0.40
C GLY A 13 -11.73 -8.73 1.90
N ALA A 14 -12.45 -9.74 2.30
CA ALA A 14 -12.43 -10.24 3.66
C ALA A 14 -11.03 -10.74 4.08
N ASN A 15 -10.83 -10.92 5.37
CA ASN A 15 -9.63 -11.59 5.88
C ASN A 15 -9.59 -13.03 5.35
N GLY A 16 -8.44 -13.45 4.84
CA GLY A 16 -8.28 -14.75 4.21
C GLY A 16 -8.61 -14.82 2.72
N ALA A 17 -9.19 -13.78 2.11
CA ALA A 17 -9.53 -13.77 0.69
C ALA A 17 -8.31 -13.88 -0.27
N GLY A 18 -7.07 -13.81 0.23
CA GLY A 18 -5.87 -13.95 -0.59
C GLY A 18 -5.16 -12.63 -0.95
N LYS A 19 -5.65 -11.47 -0.47
CA LYS A 19 -5.08 -10.13 -0.78
C LYS A 19 -3.58 -10.05 -0.54
N THR A 20 -3.12 -10.34 0.67
CA THR A 20 -1.69 -10.30 1.04
C THR A 20 -0.87 -11.30 0.22
N THR A 21 -1.41 -12.47 -0.12
CA THR A 21 -0.75 -13.46 -0.96
C THR A 21 -0.53 -12.92 -2.37
N ALA A 22 -1.57 -12.36 -2.99
CA ALA A 22 -1.48 -11.74 -4.31
C ALA A 22 -0.48 -10.57 -4.30
N MET A 23 -0.58 -9.67 -3.30
CA MET A 23 0.36 -8.57 -3.16
C MET A 23 1.81 -9.05 -3.01
N ARG A 24 2.07 -10.10 -2.23
CA ARG A 24 3.43 -10.66 -2.07
C ARG A 24 3.99 -11.21 -3.38
N MET A 25 3.15 -11.81 -4.22
CA MET A 25 3.57 -12.25 -5.57
C MET A 25 3.94 -11.05 -6.45
N LEU A 26 3.12 -9.99 -6.45
CA LEU A 26 3.40 -8.76 -7.20
C LEU A 26 4.67 -8.05 -6.70
N CYS A 27 4.97 -8.11 -5.40
CA CYS A 27 6.19 -7.54 -4.82
C CYS A 27 7.46 -8.41 -5.03
N GLY A 28 7.37 -9.57 -5.69
CA GLY A 28 8.48 -10.50 -5.84
C GLY A 28 8.91 -11.17 -4.52
N LEU A 29 8.02 -11.21 -3.51
CA LEU A 29 8.26 -11.85 -2.22
C LEU A 29 7.80 -13.32 -2.19
N SER A 30 7.03 -13.74 -3.17
CA SER A 30 6.55 -15.11 -3.37
C SER A 30 6.42 -15.37 -4.85
N TYR A 31 6.58 -16.61 -5.28
CA TYR A 31 6.38 -17.02 -6.67
C TYR A 31 4.94 -17.50 -6.88
N PRO A 32 4.28 -17.13 -7.98
CA PRO A 32 3.00 -17.72 -8.33
C PRO A 32 3.19 -19.18 -8.78
N SER A 33 2.19 -20.02 -8.51
CA SER A 33 2.19 -21.42 -8.97
C SER A 33 1.92 -21.52 -10.48
N SER A 34 1.24 -20.54 -11.05
CA SER A 34 0.90 -20.44 -12.47
C SER A 34 0.50 -19.02 -12.84
N GLY A 35 0.41 -18.74 -14.13
CA GLY A 35 0.03 -17.43 -14.65
C GLY A 35 1.24 -16.52 -14.91
N THR A 36 0.95 -15.35 -15.45
CA THR A 36 1.93 -14.33 -15.80
C THR A 36 1.52 -12.98 -15.26
N GLY A 37 2.48 -12.11 -15.04
CA GLY A 37 2.23 -10.73 -14.60
C GLY A 37 3.48 -9.88 -14.73
N GLU A 38 3.28 -8.58 -14.77
CA GLU A 38 4.34 -7.61 -14.90
C GLU A 38 4.13 -6.50 -13.85
N VAL A 39 5.20 -6.08 -13.20
CA VAL A 39 5.21 -4.98 -12.24
C VAL A 39 6.37 -4.05 -12.55
N ALA A 40 6.08 -2.77 -12.81
CA ALA A 40 7.07 -1.78 -13.19
C ALA A 40 7.97 -2.22 -14.36
N GLY A 41 7.39 -2.87 -15.38
CA GLY A 41 8.12 -3.40 -16.55
C GLY A 41 8.96 -4.65 -16.27
N CYS A 42 8.72 -5.36 -15.17
CA CYS A 42 9.46 -6.56 -14.77
C CYS A 42 8.52 -7.76 -14.59
N ASP A 43 8.90 -8.93 -15.16
CA ASP A 43 8.15 -10.17 -15.01
C ASP A 43 8.23 -10.71 -13.58
N ILE A 44 7.05 -11.01 -12.98
CA ILE A 44 6.93 -11.56 -11.62
C ILE A 44 7.56 -12.95 -11.48
N ASN A 45 7.66 -13.71 -12.57
CA ASN A 45 8.20 -15.09 -12.54
C ASN A 45 9.72 -15.15 -12.56
N GLY A 46 10.39 -14.13 -13.13
CA GLY A 46 11.84 -14.20 -13.36
C GLY A 46 12.63 -13.01 -12.82
N GLN A 47 11.98 -11.88 -12.54
CA GLN A 47 12.67 -10.61 -12.26
C GLN A 47 12.38 -10.04 -10.85
N ALA A 48 12.13 -10.90 -9.87
CA ALA A 48 11.77 -10.50 -8.50
C ALA A 48 12.74 -9.47 -7.87
N GLU A 49 14.06 -9.64 -8.08
CA GLU A 49 15.06 -8.70 -7.54
C GLU A 49 15.02 -7.32 -8.22
N TYR A 50 14.63 -7.24 -9.49
CA TYR A 50 14.42 -5.96 -10.17
C TYR A 50 13.13 -5.28 -9.69
N ILE A 51 12.06 -6.06 -9.49
CA ILE A 51 10.80 -5.55 -8.91
C ILE A 51 11.07 -4.90 -7.55
N LYS A 52 11.75 -5.60 -6.63
CA LYS A 52 12.06 -5.11 -5.28
C LYS A 52 12.80 -3.78 -5.26
N ARG A 53 13.60 -3.48 -6.27
CA ARG A 53 14.33 -2.19 -6.38
C ARG A 53 13.45 -1.04 -6.88
N LYS A 54 12.38 -1.34 -7.61
CA LYS A 54 11.49 -0.36 -8.23
C LYS A 54 10.25 -0.04 -7.41
N ILE A 55 9.95 -0.87 -6.41
CA ILE A 55 8.75 -0.74 -5.59
C ILE A 55 9.09 -0.33 -4.16
N GLY A 56 8.12 0.32 -3.50
CA GLY A 56 8.08 0.42 -2.05
C GLY A 56 7.10 -0.61 -1.48
N TYR A 57 7.37 -1.12 -0.30
CA TYR A 57 6.47 -2.05 0.39
C TYR A 57 6.31 -1.69 1.86
N MET A 58 5.08 -1.44 2.27
CA MET A 58 4.69 -1.24 3.66
C MET A 58 3.83 -2.41 4.11
N SER A 59 4.37 -3.25 4.99
CA SER A 59 3.64 -4.39 5.56
C SER A 59 2.68 -3.96 6.67
N GLN A 60 1.65 -4.77 6.91
CA GLN A 60 0.65 -4.56 7.96
C GLN A 60 1.27 -4.32 9.36
N LYS A 61 2.39 -4.96 9.68
CA LYS A 61 3.09 -4.83 10.99
C LYS A 61 4.17 -3.76 11.01
N PHE A 62 4.15 -2.80 10.04
CA PHE A 62 5.15 -1.72 9.94
C PHE A 62 6.59 -2.20 10.18
N SER A 63 7.20 -2.90 9.31
CA SER A 63 8.56 -3.49 9.41
C SER A 63 9.66 -2.53 9.94
N LEU A 64 9.36 -1.73 10.97
CA LEU A 64 10.24 -0.76 11.59
C LEU A 64 11.00 -1.39 12.76
N TYR A 65 12.24 -0.97 12.92
CA TYR A 65 13.09 -1.40 14.01
C TYR A 65 12.89 -0.51 15.24
N GLY A 66 12.14 -1.02 16.22
CA GLY A 66 11.75 -0.26 17.42
C GLY A 66 12.92 0.25 18.28
N ASN A 67 14.08 -0.44 18.26
CA ASN A 67 15.29 -0.09 18.98
C ASN A 67 16.22 0.87 18.19
N LEU A 68 15.81 1.29 17.01
CA LEU A 68 16.46 2.34 16.25
C LEU A 68 15.67 3.64 16.37
N THR A 69 16.33 4.76 16.18
CA THR A 69 15.69 6.07 16.06
C THR A 69 15.00 6.22 14.72
N VAL A 70 14.21 7.29 14.56
CA VAL A 70 13.58 7.65 13.28
C VAL A 70 14.64 7.81 12.18
N ASP A 71 15.71 8.57 12.43
CA ASP A 71 16.79 8.78 11.45
C ASP A 71 17.50 7.47 11.08
N GLU A 72 17.80 6.62 12.07
CA GLU A 72 18.45 5.33 11.83
C GLU A 72 17.55 4.38 11.03
N ASN A 73 16.23 4.36 11.26
CA ASN A 73 15.31 3.60 10.44
C ASN A 73 15.32 4.08 8.99
N LEU A 74 15.15 5.38 8.74
CA LEU A 74 15.18 5.92 7.38
C LEU A 74 16.52 5.65 6.69
N ARG A 75 17.63 5.77 7.40
CA ARG A 75 18.98 5.45 6.89
C ARG A 75 19.12 3.97 6.52
N LEU A 76 18.62 3.08 7.37
CA LEU A 76 18.64 1.64 7.10
C LEU A 76 17.87 1.31 5.82
N PHE A 77 16.63 1.79 5.68
CA PHE A 77 15.84 1.55 4.49
C PHE A 77 16.44 2.18 3.24
N SER A 78 16.99 3.39 3.33
CA SER A 78 17.70 4.01 2.21
C SER A 78 18.90 3.17 1.74
N THR A 79 19.61 2.55 2.68
CA THR A 79 20.73 1.66 2.36
C THR A 79 20.26 0.37 1.70
N ILE A 80 19.15 -0.22 2.18
CA ILE A 80 18.53 -1.42 1.57
C ILE A 80 18.12 -1.13 0.10
N TYR A 81 17.60 0.06 -0.17
CA TYR A 81 17.24 0.49 -1.53
C TYR A 81 18.43 1.04 -2.34
N GLY A 82 19.66 0.96 -1.83
CA GLY A 82 20.88 1.33 -2.55
C GLY A 82 21.09 2.83 -2.75
N MET A 83 20.46 3.68 -1.93
CA MET A 83 20.67 5.12 -2.00
C MET A 83 22.06 5.52 -1.48
N ASP A 84 22.69 6.46 -2.17
CA ASP A 84 23.91 7.09 -1.69
C ASP A 84 23.64 8.09 -0.56
N LYS A 85 24.72 8.57 0.09
CA LYS A 85 24.62 9.47 1.25
C LYS A 85 23.99 10.82 0.93
N GLN A 86 24.23 11.35 -0.27
CA GLN A 86 23.67 12.63 -0.68
C GLN A 86 22.19 12.53 -0.95
N SER A 87 21.78 11.53 -1.73
CA SER A 87 20.36 11.23 -2.03
C SER A 87 19.56 10.97 -0.75
N PHE A 88 20.14 10.22 0.21
CA PHE A 88 19.53 10.02 1.52
C PHE A 88 19.30 11.34 2.26
N ARG A 89 20.33 12.22 2.32
CA ARG A 89 20.25 13.49 3.03
C ARG A 89 19.13 14.37 2.48
N GLU A 90 19.04 14.49 1.15
CA GLU A 90 18.03 15.29 0.48
C GLU A 90 16.62 14.71 0.70
N ALA A 91 16.46 13.39 0.54
CA ALA A 91 15.18 12.70 0.74
C ALA A 91 14.71 12.77 2.21
N SER A 92 15.62 12.53 3.17
CA SER A 92 15.26 12.57 4.59
C SER A 92 14.86 13.97 5.06
N GLU A 93 15.54 15.04 4.61
CA GLU A 93 15.15 16.41 4.94
C GLU A 93 13.77 16.76 4.40
N ARG A 94 13.44 16.32 3.17
CA ARG A 94 12.11 16.49 2.60
C ARG A 94 11.05 15.74 3.42
N ILE A 95 11.29 14.47 3.74
CA ILE A 95 10.39 13.63 4.55
C ILE A 95 10.14 14.26 5.92
N TYR A 96 11.18 14.72 6.62
CA TYR A 96 11.02 15.35 7.93
C TYR A 96 10.12 16.59 7.88
N LYS A 97 10.25 17.40 6.84
CA LYS A 97 9.38 18.57 6.64
C LYS A 97 7.94 18.17 6.28
N GLN A 98 7.77 17.25 5.33
CA GLN A 98 6.46 16.81 4.86
C GLN A 98 5.63 16.13 5.96
N LEU A 99 6.27 15.34 6.81
CA LEU A 99 5.62 14.60 7.88
C LEU A 99 5.61 15.31 9.23
N GLU A 100 6.20 16.52 9.31
CA GLU A 100 6.35 17.28 10.57
C GLU A 100 7.12 16.48 11.65
N MET A 101 8.14 15.72 11.24
CA MET A 101 8.92 14.83 12.12
C MET A 101 10.30 15.37 12.46
N THR A 102 10.59 16.64 12.20
CA THR A 102 11.94 17.23 12.40
C THR A 102 12.44 17.05 13.84
N ASP A 103 11.59 17.30 14.83
CA ASP A 103 11.95 17.20 16.25
C ASP A 103 12.03 15.74 16.75
N MET A 104 11.51 14.80 15.96
CA MET A 104 11.46 13.38 16.32
C MET A 104 12.61 12.56 15.76
N ARG A 105 13.55 13.16 15.01
CA ARG A 105 14.66 12.44 14.34
C ARG A 105 15.42 11.48 15.26
N LYS A 106 15.67 11.91 16.50
CA LYS A 106 16.41 11.16 17.51
C LYS A 106 15.53 10.31 18.43
N SER A 107 14.20 10.36 18.25
CA SER A 107 13.28 9.57 19.06
C SER A 107 13.34 8.09 18.67
N MET A 108 13.33 7.21 19.66
CA MET A 108 13.26 5.77 19.44
C MET A 108 11.90 5.39 18.86
N VAL A 109 11.88 4.57 17.82
CA VAL A 109 10.63 4.19 17.14
C VAL A 109 9.66 3.46 18.06
N LYS A 110 10.15 2.65 19.02
CA LYS A 110 9.29 1.98 20.00
C LYS A 110 8.44 2.94 20.84
N SER A 111 8.92 4.15 21.11
CA SER A 111 8.24 5.16 21.94
C SER A 111 7.26 6.01 21.14
N LEU A 112 7.21 5.91 19.81
CA LEU A 112 6.30 6.70 19.00
C LEU A 112 4.86 6.18 19.11
N PRO A 113 3.84 7.08 19.13
CA PRO A 113 2.46 6.70 18.91
C PRO A 113 2.25 6.01 17.56
N ILE A 114 1.19 5.20 17.45
CA ILE A 114 0.95 4.36 16.26
C ILE A 114 0.85 5.18 14.97
N GLY A 115 0.18 6.32 14.97
CA GLY A 115 0.07 7.19 13.80
C GLY A 115 1.41 7.74 13.30
N TRP A 116 2.38 7.96 14.19
CA TRP A 116 3.74 8.36 13.80
C TRP A 116 4.54 7.18 13.25
N LYS A 117 4.37 5.98 13.82
CA LYS A 117 4.95 4.76 13.26
C LYS A 117 4.44 4.49 11.85
N GLN A 118 3.15 4.68 11.62
CA GLN A 118 2.51 4.56 10.31
C GLN A 118 3.13 5.53 9.29
N LYS A 119 3.21 6.82 9.63
CA LYS A 119 3.85 7.83 8.77
C LYS A 119 5.31 7.48 8.46
N LEU A 120 6.06 7.04 9.47
CA LEU A 120 7.45 6.63 9.30
C LEU A 120 7.58 5.39 8.42
N ALA A 121 6.68 4.40 8.55
CA ALA A 121 6.68 3.21 7.72
C ALA A 121 6.41 3.55 6.24
N PHE A 122 5.45 4.43 5.99
CA PHE A 122 5.19 4.96 4.65
C PHE A 122 6.42 5.71 4.10
N ALA A 123 7.03 6.58 4.90
CA ALA A 123 8.25 7.28 4.51
C ALA A 123 9.40 6.34 4.18
N ALA A 124 9.61 5.30 5.00
CA ALA A 124 10.62 4.28 4.76
C ALA A 124 10.38 3.50 3.46
N ALA A 125 9.11 3.17 3.16
CA ALA A 125 8.72 2.49 1.93
C ALA A 125 8.87 3.37 0.67
N THR A 126 8.84 4.70 0.81
CA THR A 126 8.84 5.64 -0.31
C THR A 126 10.10 6.52 -0.42
N ILE A 127 11.07 6.35 0.48
CA ILE A 127 12.27 7.21 0.56
C ILE A 127 13.09 7.26 -0.73
N HIS A 128 13.12 6.16 -1.49
CA HIS A 128 13.86 6.00 -2.74
C HIS A 128 13.05 6.40 -3.99
N HIS A 129 11.86 7.01 -3.82
CA HIS A 129 10.96 7.39 -4.90
C HIS A 129 10.59 6.25 -5.85
N PRO A 130 9.96 5.17 -5.35
CA PRO A 130 9.56 4.05 -6.18
C PRO A 130 8.50 4.44 -7.22
N GLU A 131 8.44 3.70 -8.33
CA GLU A 131 7.38 3.85 -9.34
C GLU A 131 6.01 3.42 -8.77
N ILE A 132 6.03 2.39 -7.89
CA ILE A 132 4.84 1.80 -7.27
C ILE A 132 5.09 1.60 -5.78
N VAL A 133 4.14 1.96 -4.93
CA VAL A 133 4.14 1.59 -3.52
C VAL A 133 3.00 0.63 -3.21
N PHE A 134 3.32 -0.47 -2.56
CA PHE A 134 2.36 -1.45 -2.05
C PHE A 134 2.15 -1.23 -0.55
N LEU A 135 0.90 -1.04 -0.15
CA LEU A 135 0.49 -0.76 1.23
C LEU A 135 -0.45 -1.87 1.71
N ASP A 136 0.04 -2.71 2.63
CA ASP A 136 -0.74 -3.84 3.15
C ASP A 136 -1.48 -3.45 4.42
N GLU A 137 -2.79 -3.20 4.30
CA GLU A 137 -3.68 -2.73 5.39
C GLU A 137 -3.08 -1.57 6.21
N PRO A 138 -2.64 -0.49 5.55
CA PRO A 138 -1.79 0.52 6.18
C PRO A 138 -2.47 1.28 7.32
N THR A 139 -3.80 1.30 7.37
CA THR A 139 -4.62 2.05 8.33
C THR A 139 -5.17 1.18 9.46
N GLY A 140 -4.77 -0.09 9.50
CA GLY A 140 -5.22 -1.03 10.52
C GLY A 140 -4.89 -0.57 11.95
N GLY A 141 -5.91 -0.54 12.83
CA GLY A 141 -5.74 -0.15 14.24
C GLY A 141 -5.49 1.35 14.49
N VAL A 142 -5.71 2.19 13.49
CA VAL A 142 -5.51 3.64 13.58
C VAL A 142 -6.86 4.34 13.72
N ASP A 143 -6.93 5.37 14.57
CA ASP A 143 -8.15 6.16 14.76
C ASP A 143 -8.55 6.92 13.46
N PRO A 144 -9.84 7.32 13.32
CA PRO A 144 -10.34 7.93 12.09
C PRO A 144 -9.63 9.21 11.67
N VAL A 145 -9.14 10.01 12.61
CA VAL A 145 -8.44 11.27 12.31
C VAL A 145 -7.08 10.99 11.69
N ASN A 146 -6.30 10.09 12.29
CA ASN A 146 -5.01 9.68 11.75
C ASN A 146 -5.16 8.89 10.45
N ARG A 147 -6.22 8.09 10.29
CA ARG A 147 -6.56 7.42 9.03
C ARG A 147 -6.73 8.44 7.89
N ARG A 148 -7.53 9.47 8.08
CA ARG A 148 -7.74 10.53 7.08
C ARG A 148 -6.43 11.23 6.71
N ARG A 149 -5.60 11.59 7.71
CA ARG A 149 -4.27 12.20 7.47
C ARG A 149 -3.34 11.29 6.69
N PHE A 150 -3.45 9.97 6.88
CA PHE A 150 -2.66 9.02 6.11
C PHE A 150 -3.11 8.95 4.65
N TRP A 151 -4.40 9.00 4.38
CA TRP A 151 -4.92 9.09 3.02
C TRP A 151 -4.48 10.38 2.31
N GLU A 152 -4.33 11.48 3.02
CA GLU A 152 -3.73 12.71 2.46
C GLU A 152 -2.28 12.50 1.99
N LEU A 153 -1.50 11.66 2.69
CA LEU A 153 -0.15 11.27 2.24
C LEU A 153 -0.20 10.41 0.98
N ILE A 154 -1.14 9.47 0.91
CA ILE A 154 -1.35 8.64 -0.28
C ILE A 154 -1.71 9.51 -1.49
N TYR A 155 -2.66 10.42 -1.35
CA TYR A 155 -3.05 11.35 -2.42
C TYR A 155 -1.87 12.22 -2.90
N ARG A 156 -1.06 12.70 -1.98
CA ARG A 156 0.13 13.47 -2.34
C ARG A 156 1.11 12.62 -3.15
N ALA A 157 1.43 11.41 -2.70
CA ALA A 157 2.31 10.50 -3.42
C ALA A 157 1.79 10.20 -4.84
N ALA A 158 0.49 9.94 -4.97
CA ALA A 158 -0.14 9.72 -6.27
C ALA A 158 -0.09 10.98 -7.17
N SER A 159 -0.31 12.17 -6.61
CA SER A 159 -0.19 13.44 -7.35
C SER A 159 1.24 13.74 -7.82
N GLU A 160 2.24 13.19 -7.15
CA GLU A 160 3.66 13.24 -7.55
C GLU A 160 4.01 12.15 -8.58
N GLY A 161 3.03 11.38 -9.06
CA GLY A 161 3.17 10.36 -10.12
C GLY A 161 3.47 8.95 -9.64
N MET A 162 3.45 8.69 -8.33
CA MET A 162 3.61 7.36 -7.77
C MET A 162 2.31 6.56 -7.90
N THR A 163 2.39 5.32 -8.39
CA THR A 163 1.26 4.40 -8.37
C THR A 163 1.11 3.79 -6.98
N VAL A 164 -0.10 3.79 -6.42
CA VAL A 164 -0.36 3.25 -5.08
C VAL A 164 -1.28 2.05 -5.17
N PHE A 165 -0.80 0.91 -4.69
CA PHE A 165 -1.58 -0.31 -4.55
C PHE A 165 -1.86 -0.53 -3.07
N VAL A 166 -3.11 -0.44 -2.63
CA VAL A 166 -3.48 -0.53 -1.22
C VAL A 166 -4.43 -1.69 -0.98
N THR A 167 -4.10 -2.59 -0.03
CA THR A 167 -5.08 -3.56 0.46
C THR A 167 -5.79 -2.98 1.67
N THR A 168 -7.08 -3.25 1.77
CA THR A 168 -7.87 -2.90 2.95
C THR A 168 -9.05 -3.85 3.11
N HIS A 169 -9.51 -4.01 4.34
CA HIS A 169 -10.79 -4.62 4.65
C HIS A 169 -11.83 -3.58 5.10
N TYR A 170 -11.44 -2.30 5.15
CA TYR A 170 -12.36 -1.19 5.40
C TYR A 170 -13.00 -0.75 4.10
N LEU A 171 -14.29 -1.01 3.95
CA LEU A 171 -15.02 -0.75 2.71
C LEU A 171 -15.25 0.74 2.44
N ASP A 172 -15.25 1.57 3.48
CA ASP A 172 -15.28 3.03 3.39
C ASP A 172 -14.01 3.59 2.72
N GLU A 173 -12.87 2.89 2.83
CA GLU A 173 -11.62 3.29 2.18
C GLU A 173 -11.65 3.06 0.65
N ALA A 174 -12.54 2.23 0.16
CA ALA A 174 -12.74 2.05 -1.27
C ALA A 174 -13.07 3.37 -1.98
N GLU A 175 -13.84 4.24 -1.33
CA GLU A 175 -14.23 5.55 -1.88
C GLU A 175 -13.04 6.50 -2.09
N TYR A 176 -11.89 6.21 -1.49
CA TYR A 176 -10.66 6.97 -1.66
C TYR A 176 -9.79 6.50 -2.83
N CYS A 177 -10.14 5.37 -3.46
CA CYS A 177 -9.40 4.80 -4.57
C CYS A 177 -9.97 5.24 -5.93
N ASN A 178 -9.12 5.31 -6.96
CA ASN A 178 -9.57 5.57 -8.32
C ASN A 178 -10.38 4.38 -8.87
N ARG A 179 -9.83 3.17 -8.69
CA ARG A 179 -10.52 1.90 -8.96
C ARG A 179 -10.27 0.93 -7.83
N VAL A 180 -11.18 -0.01 -7.70
CA VAL A 180 -11.08 -1.08 -6.71
C VAL A 180 -11.34 -2.43 -7.34
N SER A 181 -10.65 -3.45 -6.85
CA SER A 181 -11.01 -4.85 -7.08
C SER A 181 -11.53 -5.46 -5.78
N ILE A 182 -12.59 -6.26 -5.90
CA ILE A 182 -13.15 -7.03 -4.79
C ILE A 182 -12.72 -8.48 -4.97
N MET A 183 -11.94 -8.97 -3.99
CA MET A 183 -11.46 -10.34 -3.97
C MET A 183 -12.28 -11.20 -3.01
N VAL A 184 -12.78 -12.32 -3.50
CA VAL A 184 -13.51 -13.34 -2.75
C VAL A 184 -12.87 -14.69 -3.08
N ASP A 185 -12.52 -15.47 -2.07
CA ASP A 185 -11.98 -16.84 -2.20
C ASP A 185 -10.86 -17.00 -3.25
N GLY A 186 -9.92 -16.05 -3.24
CA GLY A 186 -8.76 -16.06 -4.13
C GLY A 186 -9.02 -15.58 -5.56
N ARG A 187 -10.23 -15.11 -5.87
CA ARG A 187 -10.61 -14.60 -7.21
C ARG A 187 -11.04 -13.15 -7.14
N ILE A 188 -10.77 -12.40 -8.21
CA ILE A 188 -11.32 -11.06 -8.40
C ILE A 188 -12.75 -11.23 -8.93
N SER A 189 -13.73 -10.86 -8.12
CA SER A 189 -15.15 -11.00 -8.43
C SER A 189 -15.76 -9.71 -8.99
N ALA A 190 -15.18 -8.55 -8.70
CA ALA A 190 -15.59 -7.27 -9.30
C ALA A 190 -14.37 -6.33 -9.40
N LEU A 191 -14.33 -5.48 -10.43
CA LEU A 191 -13.28 -4.49 -10.63
C LEU A 191 -13.80 -3.31 -11.44
N ASP A 192 -13.89 -2.14 -10.81
CA ASP A 192 -14.18 -0.86 -11.48
C ASP A 192 -13.96 0.31 -10.50
N THR A 193 -14.39 1.53 -10.90
CA THR A 193 -14.48 2.66 -9.99
C THR A 193 -15.56 2.39 -8.93
N PRO A 194 -15.41 2.93 -7.70
CA PRO A 194 -16.47 2.80 -6.68
C PRO A 194 -17.84 3.27 -7.16
N ALA A 195 -17.89 4.32 -7.99
CA ALA A 195 -19.12 4.86 -8.53
C ALA A 195 -19.81 3.89 -9.50
N GLU A 196 -19.05 3.30 -10.45
CA GLU A 196 -19.61 2.35 -11.41
C GLU A 196 -20.04 1.03 -10.73
N LEU A 197 -19.27 0.53 -9.76
CA LEU A 197 -19.68 -0.65 -8.99
C LEU A 197 -20.99 -0.40 -8.24
N LYS A 198 -21.15 0.74 -7.55
CA LYS A 198 -22.41 1.07 -6.88
C LYS A 198 -23.59 1.13 -7.85
N LYS A 199 -23.36 1.66 -9.03
CA LYS A 199 -24.37 1.74 -10.09
C LYS A 199 -24.71 0.36 -10.68
N GLU A 200 -23.71 -0.46 -10.97
CA GLU A 200 -23.88 -1.82 -11.50
C GLU A 200 -24.72 -2.69 -10.58
N TYR A 201 -24.43 -2.65 -9.27
CA TYR A 201 -25.17 -3.42 -8.27
C TYR A 201 -26.43 -2.72 -7.74
N ASN A 202 -26.74 -1.52 -8.25
CA ASN A 202 -27.90 -0.70 -7.85
C ASN A 202 -27.99 -0.46 -6.34
N VAL A 203 -26.87 -0.04 -5.74
CA VAL A 203 -26.71 0.22 -4.31
C VAL A 203 -26.04 1.58 -4.07
N THR A 204 -26.01 2.03 -2.82
CA THR A 204 -25.49 3.35 -2.46
C THR A 204 -24.12 3.33 -1.79
N THR A 205 -23.70 2.19 -1.25
CA THR A 205 -22.45 2.05 -0.49
C THR A 205 -21.60 0.89 -1.00
N MET A 206 -20.28 0.97 -0.78
CA MET A 206 -19.35 -0.12 -1.11
C MET A 206 -19.54 -1.34 -0.20
N ASP A 207 -20.08 -1.16 1.01
CA ASP A 207 -20.48 -2.27 1.89
C ASP A 207 -21.56 -3.14 1.26
N GLU A 208 -22.58 -2.50 0.65
CA GLU A 208 -23.64 -3.22 -0.04
C GLU A 208 -23.12 -3.95 -1.29
N VAL A 209 -22.25 -3.30 -2.09
CA VAL A 209 -21.56 -3.95 -3.23
C VAL A 209 -20.85 -5.20 -2.75
N PHE A 210 -20.02 -5.08 -1.72
CA PHE A 210 -19.26 -6.20 -1.17
C PHE A 210 -20.16 -7.34 -0.70
N CYS A 211 -21.25 -7.02 0.00
CA CYS A 211 -22.21 -8.03 0.47
C CYS A 211 -22.87 -8.82 -0.67
N ILE A 212 -23.18 -8.16 -1.79
CA ILE A 212 -23.76 -8.82 -2.97
C ILE A 212 -22.70 -9.71 -3.62
N VAL A 213 -21.53 -9.16 -3.95
CA VAL A 213 -20.43 -9.86 -4.61
C VAL A 213 -19.99 -11.09 -3.81
N ALA A 214 -19.89 -10.97 -2.49
CA ALA A 214 -19.51 -12.09 -1.62
C ALA A 214 -20.58 -13.20 -1.57
N LYS A 215 -21.90 -12.84 -1.60
CA LYS A 215 -22.98 -13.83 -1.64
C LYS A 215 -23.05 -14.57 -2.99
N ASP A 216 -22.81 -13.87 -4.08
CA ASP A 216 -22.87 -14.46 -5.42
C ASP A 216 -21.68 -15.40 -5.67
N ALA A 217 -20.51 -15.08 -5.12
CA ALA A 217 -19.35 -15.99 -5.17
C ALA A 217 -19.61 -17.33 -4.45
N ILE A 218 -20.30 -17.31 -3.30
CA ILE A 218 -20.68 -18.53 -2.54
C ILE A 218 -21.76 -19.34 -3.26
N ARG A 219 -22.64 -18.70 -4.05
CA ARG A 219 -23.72 -19.40 -4.78
C ARG A 219 -23.27 -19.96 -6.11
N GLY A 220 -22.13 -19.54 -6.63
CA GLY A 220 -21.56 -19.99 -7.91
C GLY A 220 -20.69 -21.26 -7.81
N GLU A 221 -20.53 -21.82 -6.59
CA GLU A 221 -19.98 -23.14 -6.33
C GLU A 221 -21.08 -24.20 -6.28
#